data_90e6085ac5f4ecb44b85fcec3a94cdf3
#
_entry.id   90e6085ac5f4ecb44b85fcec3a94cdf3
#
_cell.length_a   1.000
_cell.length_b   1.000
_cell.length_c   1.000
_cell.angle_alpha   90.00
_cell.angle_beta   90.00
_cell.angle_gamma   90.00
#
_symmetry.space_group_name_H-M   'P 1'
#
loop_
_entity.id
_entity.type
_entity.pdbx_description
1 polymer ?
#
loop_
_entity_poly.entity_id
_entity_poly.type
_entity_poly.pdbx_seq_one_letter_code
_entity_poly.pdbx_strand_id
1 'polypeptide(L)'
;MANNRLDKMFENDFLRLPRPFIRMFNLNTAVMLSEVYSEYTYWQSQNKLEKGGWFYSTVENMYCNTGLSKHQQLSACKELEAYGIIKIKYQGLPKKRYFKFDTTMLQKLYADFQSYLFQPRGDTEHAAPQESTRVVNNYIQF
;
A
#
# COMPACT_ATOMS: atom_id res chain seq x y z
N MET A 1 -10.03 6.17 -34.22
CA MET A 1 -11.23 5.42 -33.81
C MET A 1 -10.98 3.92 -33.59
N ALA A 2 -9.81 3.44 -33.90
CA ALA A 2 -9.56 2.00 -33.85
C ALA A 2 -9.32 1.42 -32.47
N ASN A 3 -9.21 2.21 -31.39
CA ASN A 3 -8.76 1.71 -30.08
C ASN A 3 -9.69 2.01 -28.91
N ASN A 4 -10.97 2.07 -29.14
CA ASN A 4 -11.95 2.33 -28.09
C ASN A 4 -11.88 1.37 -26.91
N ARG A 5 -11.45 0.13 -27.12
CA ARG A 5 -11.32 -0.85 -26.05
C ARG A 5 -10.09 -0.58 -25.17
N LEU A 6 -8.97 -0.25 -25.79
CA LEU A 6 -7.74 0.07 -25.08
C LEU A 6 -7.91 1.37 -24.29
N ASP A 7 -8.47 2.39 -24.91
CA ASP A 7 -8.70 3.67 -24.27
C ASP A 7 -9.60 3.51 -23.06
N LYS A 8 -10.65 2.70 -23.16
CA LYS A 8 -11.55 2.42 -22.02
C LYS A 8 -10.87 1.73 -20.86
N MET A 9 -9.89 0.87 -21.12
CA MET A 9 -9.14 0.23 -20.06
C MET A 9 -8.36 1.23 -19.21
N PHE A 10 -7.90 2.33 -19.82
CA PHE A 10 -7.10 3.33 -19.13
C PHE A 10 -7.89 4.54 -18.64
N GLU A 11 -9.17 4.65 -18.96
CA GLU A 11 -9.97 5.82 -18.59
C GLU A 11 -10.42 5.81 -17.13
N ASN A 12 -10.98 4.69 -16.65
CA ASN A 12 -11.71 4.68 -15.39
C ASN A 12 -11.39 3.54 -14.44
N ASP A 13 -10.71 2.51 -14.91
CA ASP A 13 -10.50 1.31 -14.11
C ASP A 13 -9.02 0.96 -14.04
N PHE A 14 -8.29 1.73 -13.27
CA PHE A 14 -6.90 1.44 -13.02
C PHE A 14 -6.53 1.77 -11.57
N LEU A 15 -5.57 1.04 -11.06
CA LEU A 15 -5.03 1.27 -9.74
C LEU A 15 -3.81 2.19 -9.84
N ARG A 16 -3.81 3.25 -9.07
CA ARG A 16 -2.65 4.13 -8.97
C ARG A 16 -1.63 3.47 -8.04
N LEU A 17 -0.47 3.17 -8.59
CA LEU A 17 0.61 2.53 -7.85
C LEU A 17 1.81 3.49 -7.78
N PRO A 18 1.95 4.25 -6.69
CA PRO A 18 3.07 5.17 -6.56
C PRO A 18 4.41 4.44 -6.57
N ARG A 19 5.35 4.95 -7.34
CA ARG A 19 6.68 4.36 -7.39
C ARG A 19 7.37 4.25 -6.03
N PRO A 20 7.22 5.23 -5.10
CA PRO A 20 7.77 5.07 -3.76
C PRO A 20 7.31 3.81 -3.04
N PHE A 21 6.05 3.40 -3.23
CA PHE A 21 5.53 2.18 -2.60
C PHE A 21 6.28 0.93 -3.08
N ILE A 22 6.59 0.89 -4.39
CA ILE A 22 7.36 -0.21 -4.96
C ILE A 22 8.78 -0.26 -4.40
N ARG A 23 9.36 0.90 -4.12
CA ARG A 23 10.71 1.00 -3.53
C ARG A 23 10.73 0.67 -2.05
N MET A 24 9.68 1.05 -1.32
CA MET A 24 9.59 0.85 0.12
C MET A 24 9.19 -0.57 0.49
N PHE A 25 8.37 -1.21 -0.34
CA PHE A 25 7.80 -2.53 -0.08
C PHE A 25 8.04 -3.44 -1.28
N ASN A 26 7.73 -4.73 -1.13
CA ASN A 26 7.68 -5.59 -2.30
C ASN A 26 6.44 -5.25 -3.16
N LEU A 27 6.40 -5.78 -4.38
CA LEU A 27 5.35 -5.43 -5.32
C LEU A 27 3.95 -5.77 -4.80
N ASN A 28 3.78 -6.95 -4.22
CA ASN A 28 2.47 -7.36 -3.70
C ASN A 28 1.99 -6.44 -2.58
N THR A 29 2.88 -6.08 -1.67
CA THR A 29 2.56 -5.15 -0.57
C THR A 29 2.26 -3.75 -1.09
N ALA A 30 3.01 -3.29 -2.08
CA ALA A 30 2.76 -2.00 -2.71
C ALA A 30 1.39 -1.96 -3.39
N VAL A 31 1.02 -3.03 -4.10
CA VAL A 31 -0.30 -3.14 -4.73
C VAL A 31 -1.40 -3.15 -3.67
N MET A 32 -1.24 -3.94 -2.62
CA MET A 32 -2.20 -4.01 -1.51
C MET A 32 -2.39 -2.65 -0.85
N LEU A 33 -1.30 -1.97 -0.55
CA LEU A 33 -1.34 -0.64 0.05
C LEU A 33 -2.07 0.36 -0.84
N SER A 34 -1.80 0.33 -2.13
CA SER A 34 -2.44 1.22 -3.10
C SER A 34 -3.95 0.98 -3.15
N GLU A 35 -4.37 -0.28 -3.13
CA GLU A 35 -5.80 -0.61 -3.14
C GLU A 35 -6.47 -0.22 -1.82
N VAL A 36 -5.85 -0.51 -0.69
CA VAL A 36 -6.38 -0.11 0.63
C VAL A 36 -6.54 1.41 0.69
N TYR A 37 -5.55 2.15 0.22
CA TYR A 37 -5.64 3.61 0.18
C TYR A 37 -6.76 4.09 -0.75
N SER A 38 -6.91 3.46 -1.91
CA SER A 38 -7.97 3.79 -2.86
C SER A 38 -9.36 3.57 -2.24
N GLU A 39 -9.56 2.44 -1.56
CA GLU A 39 -10.81 2.14 -0.88
C GLU A 39 -11.07 3.09 0.29
N TYR A 40 -10.03 3.39 1.06
CA TYR A 40 -10.12 4.35 2.15
C TYR A 40 -10.59 5.72 1.66
N THR A 41 -9.99 6.24 0.60
CA THR A 41 -10.36 7.55 0.04
C THR A 41 -11.78 7.54 -0.52
N TYR A 42 -12.18 6.43 -1.12
CA TYR A 42 -13.55 6.28 -1.60
C TYR A 42 -14.57 6.35 -0.45
N TRP A 43 -14.38 5.53 0.58
CA TRP A 43 -15.31 5.53 1.72
C TRP A 43 -15.32 6.87 2.46
N GLN A 44 -14.15 7.49 2.58
CA GLN A 44 -14.04 8.82 3.18
C GLN A 44 -14.81 9.86 2.36
N SER A 45 -14.67 9.85 1.04
CA SER A 45 -15.36 10.80 0.15
C SER A 45 -16.89 10.63 0.20
N GLN A 46 -17.36 9.41 0.45
CA GLN A 46 -18.78 9.10 0.60
C GLN A 46 -19.29 9.33 2.03
N ASN A 47 -18.41 9.75 2.91
CA ASN A 47 -18.73 9.95 4.33
C ASN A 47 -19.28 8.67 4.99
N LYS A 48 -18.72 7.53 4.60
CA LYS A 48 -19.19 6.20 5.02
C LYS A 48 -18.15 5.39 5.81
N LEU A 49 -17.09 6.03 6.28
CA LEU A 49 -16.20 5.35 7.22
C LEU A 49 -16.97 5.09 8.52
N GLU A 50 -16.83 3.90 9.05
CA GLU A 50 -17.43 3.55 10.35
C GLU A 50 -16.69 4.25 11.48
N LYS A 51 -17.30 4.25 12.67
CA LYS A 51 -16.74 4.88 13.85
C LYS A 51 -15.30 4.41 14.08
N GLY A 52 -14.38 5.38 14.16
CA GLY A 52 -12.96 5.11 14.31
C GLY A 52 -12.21 4.99 12.99
N GLY A 53 -12.88 5.22 11.86
CA GLY A 53 -12.23 5.23 10.55
C GLY A 53 -12.13 3.86 9.88
N TRP A 54 -12.94 2.89 10.30
CA TRP A 54 -12.92 1.54 9.76
C TRP A 54 -13.76 1.42 8.49
N PHE A 55 -13.31 0.58 7.58
CA PHE A 55 -14.10 0.18 6.40
C PHE A 55 -13.84 -1.29 6.10
N TYR A 56 -14.85 -1.96 5.53
CA TYR A 56 -14.66 -3.37 5.22
C TYR A 56 -14.16 -3.55 3.78
N SER A 57 -13.32 -4.56 3.61
CA SER A 57 -12.82 -5.00 2.31
C SER A 57 -12.60 -6.51 2.37
N THR A 58 -13.41 -7.24 1.64
CA THR A 58 -13.33 -8.70 1.66
C THR A 58 -12.12 -9.19 0.88
N VAL A 59 -11.69 -10.42 1.18
CA VAL A 59 -10.62 -11.08 0.43
C VAL A 59 -10.99 -11.20 -1.04
N GLU A 60 -12.24 -11.56 -1.31
CA GLU A 60 -12.75 -11.72 -2.68
C GLU A 60 -12.73 -10.41 -3.46
N ASN A 61 -13.16 -9.33 -2.82
CA ASN A 61 -13.16 -8.01 -3.44
C ASN A 61 -11.73 -7.55 -3.75
N MET A 62 -10.83 -7.73 -2.80
CA MET A 62 -9.42 -7.39 -2.98
C MET A 62 -8.80 -8.23 -4.11
N TYR A 63 -9.13 -9.51 -4.17
CA TYR A 63 -8.66 -10.36 -5.27
C TYR A 63 -9.16 -9.86 -6.62
N CYS A 64 -10.43 -9.50 -6.72
CA CYS A 64 -11.01 -8.97 -7.96
C CYS A 64 -10.32 -7.66 -8.40
N ASN A 65 -9.95 -6.83 -7.46
CA ASN A 65 -9.36 -5.52 -7.76
C ASN A 65 -7.85 -5.55 -7.99
N THR A 66 -7.15 -6.54 -7.46
CA THR A 66 -5.68 -6.56 -7.47
C THR A 66 -5.09 -7.83 -8.06
N GLY A 67 -5.84 -8.91 -8.10
CA GLY A 67 -5.30 -10.22 -8.46
C GLY A 67 -4.50 -10.89 -7.34
N LEU A 68 -4.39 -10.27 -6.17
CA LEU A 68 -3.66 -10.87 -5.05
C LEU A 68 -4.46 -12.01 -4.43
N SER A 69 -3.84 -13.17 -4.32
CA SER A 69 -4.44 -14.32 -3.64
C SER A 69 -4.61 -14.04 -2.15
N LYS A 70 -5.43 -14.84 -1.48
CA LYS A 70 -5.61 -14.75 -0.03
C LYS A 70 -4.28 -14.78 0.71
N HIS A 71 -3.38 -15.68 0.31
CA HIS A 71 -2.06 -15.81 0.93
C HIS A 71 -1.21 -14.56 0.71
N GLN A 72 -1.19 -14.03 -0.51
CA GLN A 72 -0.47 -12.79 -0.83
C GLN A 72 -1.02 -11.59 -0.05
N GLN A 73 -2.33 -11.52 0.09
CA GLN A 73 -2.98 -10.48 0.90
C GLN A 73 -2.58 -10.60 2.37
N LEU A 74 -2.55 -11.81 2.92
CA LEU A 74 -2.15 -12.04 4.31
C LEU A 74 -0.73 -11.57 4.57
N SER A 75 0.20 -11.92 3.69
CA SER A 75 1.59 -11.50 3.80
C SER A 75 1.73 -9.97 3.73
N ALA A 76 1.05 -9.35 2.79
CA ALA A 76 1.06 -7.89 2.64
C ALA A 76 0.46 -7.21 3.88
N CYS A 77 -0.63 -7.73 4.40
CA CYS A 77 -1.28 -7.21 5.60
C CYS A 77 -0.36 -7.26 6.81
N LYS A 78 0.34 -8.37 7.02
CA LYS A 78 1.29 -8.51 8.13
C LYS A 78 2.38 -7.47 8.06
N GLU A 79 2.90 -7.23 6.88
CA GLU A 79 3.94 -6.23 6.67
C GLU A 79 3.42 -4.81 6.97
N LEU A 80 2.27 -4.46 6.40
CA LEU A 80 1.67 -3.14 6.62
C LEU A 80 1.25 -2.92 8.08
N GLU A 81 0.77 -3.95 8.75
CA GLU A 81 0.47 -3.88 10.19
C GLU A 81 1.74 -3.68 11.02
N ALA A 82 2.82 -4.35 10.65
CA ALA A 82 4.11 -4.23 11.36
C ALA A 82 4.63 -2.79 11.32
N TYR A 83 4.39 -2.09 10.23
CA TYR A 83 4.75 -0.66 10.12
C TYR A 83 3.71 0.27 10.74
N GLY A 84 2.60 -0.24 11.22
CA GLY A 84 1.54 0.57 11.79
C GLY A 84 0.70 1.35 10.79
N ILE A 85 0.81 1.02 9.50
CA ILE A 85 0.10 1.71 8.42
C ILE A 85 -1.37 1.32 8.42
N ILE A 86 -1.67 0.06 8.69
CA ILE A 86 -3.04 -0.45 8.78
C ILE A 86 -3.25 -1.22 10.08
N LYS A 87 -4.50 -1.28 10.47
CA LYS A 87 -5.00 -2.22 11.48
C LYS A 87 -6.10 -3.04 10.85
N ILE A 88 -6.22 -4.28 11.27
CA ILE A 88 -7.19 -5.22 10.73
C ILE A 88 -8.01 -5.80 11.87
N LYS A 89 -9.31 -5.92 11.65
CA LYS A 89 -10.20 -6.66 12.56
C LYS A 89 -11.21 -7.46 11.74
N TYR A 90 -11.76 -8.48 12.34
CA TYR A 90 -12.82 -9.28 11.75
C TYR A 90 -14.07 -9.12 12.62
N GLN A 91 -15.17 -8.78 11.99
CA GLN A 91 -16.40 -8.47 12.72
C GLN A 91 -17.63 -8.85 11.90
N GLY A 92 -18.71 -9.19 12.59
CA GLY A 92 -19.99 -9.46 11.96
C GLY A 92 -20.28 -10.94 11.75
N LEU A 93 -21.52 -11.23 11.32
CA LEU A 93 -22.01 -12.55 10.97
C LEU A 93 -22.70 -12.46 9.60
N PRO A 94 -22.07 -12.97 8.53
CA PRO A 94 -20.75 -13.62 8.48
C PRO A 94 -19.61 -12.63 8.77
N LYS A 95 -18.47 -13.15 9.22
CA LYS A 95 -17.32 -12.31 9.53
C LYS A 95 -16.81 -11.62 8.28
N LYS A 96 -16.61 -10.29 8.40
CA LYS A 96 -16.01 -9.46 7.35
C LYS A 96 -14.70 -8.89 7.86
N ARG A 97 -13.76 -8.70 6.96
CA ARG A 97 -12.48 -8.07 7.26
C ARG A 97 -12.62 -6.56 7.16
N TYR A 98 -12.20 -5.88 8.22
CA TYR A 98 -12.20 -4.41 8.28
C TYR A 98 -10.77 -3.91 8.35
N PHE A 99 -10.52 -2.80 7.68
CA PHE A 99 -9.26 -2.08 7.71
C PHE A 99 -9.44 -0.72 8.36
N LYS A 100 -8.42 -0.31 9.09
CA LYS A 100 -8.24 1.08 9.51
C LYS A 100 -6.90 1.55 8.97
N PHE A 101 -6.91 2.66 8.25
CA PHE A 101 -5.73 3.18 7.56
C PHE A 101 -5.17 4.37 8.32
N ASP A 102 -3.87 4.34 8.61
CA ASP A 102 -3.18 5.42 9.28
C ASP A 102 -2.36 6.24 8.28
N THR A 103 -2.96 7.32 7.81
CA THR A 103 -2.32 8.21 6.83
C THR A 103 -1.08 8.88 7.40
N THR A 104 -1.11 9.23 8.68
CA THR A 104 0.01 9.89 9.36
C THR A 104 1.23 8.98 9.40
N MET A 105 1.02 7.72 9.73
CA MET A 105 2.12 6.75 9.80
C MET A 105 2.73 6.52 8.42
N LEU A 106 1.90 6.42 7.38
CA LEU A 106 2.41 6.28 6.01
C LEU A 106 3.21 7.51 5.58
N GLN A 107 2.71 8.71 5.87
CA GLN A 107 3.41 9.94 5.57
C GLN A 107 4.77 10.01 6.26
N LYS A 108 4.82 9.63 7.53
CA LYS A 108 6.05 9.59 8.31
C LYS A 108 7.06 8.61 7.71
N LEU A 109 6.62 7.41 7.39
CA LEU A 109 7.48 6.40 6.80
C LEU A 109 8.02 6.84 5.44
N TYR A 110 7.16 7.45 4.64
CA TYR A 110 7.55 7.98 3.34
C TYR A 110 8.59 9.12 3.48
N ALA A 111 8.39 10.02 4.43
CA ALA A 111 9.32 11.11 4.67
C ALA A 111 10.68 10.59 5.12
N ASP A 112 10.72 9.60 6.01
CA ASP A 112 11.94 8.96 6.46
C ASP A 112 12.68 8.30 5.29
N PHE A 113 11.94 7.61 4.44
CA PHE A 113 12.50 6.95 3.26
C PHE A 113 13.08 7.96 2.26
N GLN A 114 12.36 9.06 1.99
CA GLN A 114 12.85 10.13 1.11
C GLN A 114 14.09 10.79 1.66
N SER A 115 14.08 11.12 2.94
CA SER A 115 15.23 11.73 3.61
C SER A 115 16.48 10.86 3.47
N TYR A 116 16.30 9.56 3.58
CA TYR A 116 17.39 8.61 3.41
C TYR A 116 17.92 8.60 1.99
N LEU A 117 17.03 8.54 0.99
CA LEU A 117 17.40 8.50 -0.43
C LEU A 117 18.12 9.77 -0.90
N PHE A 118 17.76 10.92 -0.33
CA PHE A 118 18.26 12.22 -0.74
C PHE A 118 19.29 12.80 0.21
N GLN A 119 19.82 11.99 1.14
CA GLN A 119 20.95 12.45 1.95
C GLN A 119 22.15 12.76 1.05
N PRO A 120 22.84 13.90 1.28
CA PRO A 120 24.06 14.19 0.53
C PRO A 120 25.05 13.08 0.78
N ARG A 121 25.36 12.36 -0.28
CA ARG A 121 26.39 11.32 -0.23
C ARG A 121 27.73 12.03 -0.09
N GLY A 122 28.48 11.71 0.97
CA GLY A 122 29.84 12.15 1.07
C GLY A 122 30.67 11.64 -0.12
N ASP A 123 31.87 12.15 -0.29
CA ASP A 123 32.73 11.95 -1.46
C ASP A 123 33.15 10.50 -1.76
N THR A 124 32.58 9.52 -1.11
CA THR A 124 32.88 8.11 -1.35
C THR A 124 31.77 7.48 -2.18
N GLU A 125 31.91 7.61 -3.47
CA GLU A 125 30.96 7.08 -4.47
C GLU A 125 30.74 5.57 -4.38
N HIS A 126 31.62 4.84 -3.70
CA HIS A 126 31.59 3.36 -3.73
C HIS A 126 30.89 2.70 -2.56
N ALA A 127 30.66 3.39 -1.46
CA ALA A 127 30.01 2.82 -0.28
C ALA A 127 28.48 2.99 -0.28
N ALA A 128 27.99 3.96 -1.02
CA ALA A 128 26.59 4.37 -0.98
C ALA A 128 25.58 3.30 -1.46
N PRO A 129 25.82 2.50 -2.52
CA PRO A 129 24.82 1.52 -2.95
C PRO A 129 24.56 0.40 -1.95
N GLN A 130 25.59 -0.02 -1.21
CA GLN A 130 25.44 -1.10 -0.24
C GLN A 130 24.71 -0.65 1.03
N GLU A 131 24.98 0.56 1.48
CA GLU A 131 24.27 1.13 2.62
C GLU A 131 22.82 1.44 2.27
N SER A 132 22.57 1.93 1.06
CA SER A 132 21.22 2.15 0.56
C SER A 132 20.40 0.86 0.56
N THR A 133 21.01 -0.23 0.11
CA THR A 133 20.36 -1.54 0.11
C THR A 133 20.04 -2.02 1.53
N ARG A 134 20.93 -1.78 2.48
CA ARG A 134 20.71 -2.17 3.88
C ARG A 134 19.54 -1.43 4.52
N VAL A 135 19.45 -0.12 4.31
CA VAL A 135 18.38 0.66 4.93
C VAL A 135 17.05 0.40 4.25
N VAL A 136 17.05 0.27 2.92
CA VAL A 136 15.87 -0.17 2.19
C VAL A 136 15.41 -1.53 2.71
N ASN A 137 16.31 -2.46 2.96
CA ASN A 137 15.99 -3.76 3.54
C ASN A 137 15.46 -3.65 4.99
N ASN A 138 15.87 -2.67 5.76
CA ASN A 138 15.34 -2.44 7.09
C ASN A 138 13.90 -1.92 7.05
N TYR A 139 13.56 -1.13 6.04
CA TYR A 139 12.18 -0.68 5.83
C TYR A 139 11.33 -1.74 5.16
N ILE A 140 11.92 -2.57 4.33
CA ILE A 140 11.23 -3.59 3.54
C ILE A 140 11.50 -4.97 4.15
N GLN A 141 11.21 -5.21 5.36
CA GLN A 141 11.45 -6.53 5.94
C GLN A 141 10.59 -7.59 5.26
N PHE A 142 11.24 -8.43 4.49
CA PHE A 142 10.61 -9.56 3.85
C PHE A 142 10.60 -10.78 4.77
#